data_912074a2c681b7fdae6dd20dc28fe1fd
#
_entry.id   912074a2c681b7fdae6dd20dc28fe1fd
#
_cell.length_a   1.000
_cell.length_b   1.000
_cell.length_c   1.000
_cell.angle_alpha   90.00
_cell.angle_beta   90.00
_cell.angle_gamma   90.00
#
_symmetry.space_group_name_H-M   'P 1'
#
loop_
_entity.id
_entity.type
_entity.pdbx_description
1 polymer ?
#
loop_
_entity_poly.entity_id
_entity_poly.type
_entity_poly.pdbx_seq_one_letter_code
_entity_poly.pdbx_strand_id
1 'polypeptide(L)'
;MGHLTELIAEYKDNKDVIYRYLALSKVVGKNQLSEWGRTSSPHVKARGIKDYAYLIMRRAGRPMHFKEVATEINKTFGKKAHVARCHNELIKDSRFVLVGRGMYGLKDWGHTGGVVRDVIAEVLKEAGRPLSKDEVVKRVLAKRIVKPNTVLVNLQNSKYFRKVAGDY
;
A
#
# COMPACT_ATOMS: atom_id res chain seq x y z
N MET A 1 27.70 0.14 4.84
CA MET A 1 26.80 -0.66 5.69
C MET A 1 27.52 -1.43 6.82
N GLY A 2 28.80 -1.80 6.65
CA GLY A 2 29.55 -2.57 7.67
C GLY A 2 29.67 -1.92 9.05
N HIS A 3 29.97 -0.63 9.09
CA HIS A 3 30.25 0.08 10.35
C HIS A 3 29.06 0.17 11.33
N LEU A 4 27.81 0.22 10.82
CA LEU A 4 26.61 0.24 11.65
C LEU A 4 26.29 -1.15 12.24
N THR A 5 26.60 -2.21 11.50
CA THR A 5 26.43 -3.60 11.94
C THR A 5 27.46 -3.98 13.03
N GLU A 6 28.69 -3.47 12.94
CA GLU A 6 29.72 -3.66 13.95
C GLU A 6 29.37 -2.90 15.23
N LEU A 7 28.97 -1.62 15.14
CA LEU A 7 28.51 -0.83 16.29
C LEU A 7 27.29 -1.47 16.98
N ILE A 8 26.33 -2.02 16.24
CA ILE A 8 25.16 -2.73 16.81
C ILE A 8 25.59 -4.00 17.53
N ALA A 9 26.60 -4.71 17.03
CA ALA A 9 27.12 -5.91 17.68
C ALA A 9 27.86 -5.58 18.99
N GLU A 10 28.67 -4.50 19.00
CA GLU A 10 29.44 -4.05 20.16
C GLU A 10 28.58 -3.46 21.28
N TYR A 11 27.50 -2.73 20.92
CA TYR A 11 26.60 -2.07 21.88
C TYR A 11 25.22 -2.70 21.95
N LYS A 12 25.09 -3.98 21.61
CA LYS A 12 23.82 -4.72 21.55
C LYS A 12 22.97 -4.59 22.82
N ASP A 13 23.63 -4.48 23.96
CA ASP A 13 22.96 -4.37 25.27
C ASP A 13 22.77 -2.94 25.76
N ASN A 14 23.30 -1.93 25.02
CA ASN A 14 23.19 -0.52 25.40
C ASN A 14 22.45 0.29 24.33
N LYS A 15 21.14 0.14 24.30
CA LYS A 15 20.24 0.83 23.33
C LYS A 15 20.36 2.35 23.36
N ASP A 16 20.67 2.93 24.53
CA ASP A 16 20.77 4.39 24.69
C ASP A 16 21.98 4.93 23.95
N VAL A 17 23.10 4.23 23.92
CA VAL A 17 24.29 4.62 23.16
C VAL A 17 23.97 4.62 21.66
N ILE A 18 23.29 3.58 21.16
CA ILE A 18 22.87 3.49 19.77
C ILE A 18 21.94 4.65 19.41
N TYR A 19 20.96 4.99 20.24
CA TYR A 19 20.04 6.11 20.01
C TYR A 19 20.76 7.46 19.99
N ARG A 20 21.75 7.68 20.85
CA ARG A 20 22.57 8.90 20.86
C ARG A 20 23.38 9.02 19.57
N TYR A 21 24.01 7.96 19.09
CA TYR A 21 24.71 7.93 17.82
C TYR A 21 23.79 8.21 16.63
N LEU A 22 22.61 7.60 16.60
CA LEU A 22 21.63 7.85 15.57
C LEU A 22 21.13 9.31 15.59
N ALA A 23 20.97 9.91 16.78
CA ALA A 23 20.55 11.30 16.93
C ALA A 23 21.58 12.32 16.43
N LEU A 24 22.87 11.99 16.49
CA LEU A 24 23.96 12.81 15.96
C LEU A 24 24.14 12.69 14.44
N SER A 25 23.53 11.69 13.83
CA SER A 25 23.68 11.43 12.40
C SER A 25 22.93 12.48 11.55
N LYS A 26 23.63 13.05 10.56
CA LYS A 26 23.01 13.92 9.54
C LYS A 26 22.25 13.14 8.46
N VAL A 27 22.54 11.83 8.33
CA VAL A 27 22.00 10.95 7.28
C VAL A 27 20.81 10.14 7.77
N VAL A 28 20.74 9.87 9.07
CA VAL A 28 19.65 9.12 9.72
C VAL A 28 18.84 10.08 10.57
N GLY A 29 17.53 9.93 10.53
CA GLY A 29 16.60 10.75 11.32
C GLY A 29 15.43 9.91 11.82
N LYS A 30 14.67 10.47 12.74
CA LYS A 30 13.48 9.87 13.34
C LYS A 30 12.23 10.54 12.76
N ASN A 31 11.25 9.74 12.36
CA ASN A 31 9.97 10.28 11.93
C ASN A 31 9.03 10.55 13.12
N GLN A 32 7.86 11.11 12.84
CA GLN A 32 6.87 11.42 13.88
C GLN A 32 6.24 10.17 14.54
N LEU A 33 6.42 8.98 13.94
CA LEU A 33 6.04 7.69 14.53
C LEU A 33 7.17 7.04 15.33
N SER A 34 8.26 7.79 15.57
CA SER A 34 9.45 7.31 16.28
C SER A 34 10.25 6.22 15.54
N GLU A 35 10.06 6.07 14.24
CA GLU A 35 10.82 5.14 13.41
C GLU A 35 12.06 5.84 12.83
N TRP A 36 13.18 5.12 12.80
CA TRP A 36 14.44 5.60 12.26
C TRP A 36 14.58 5.26 10.78
N GLY A 37 15.16 6.16 10.01
CA GLY A 37 15.42 5.95 8.59
C GLY A 37 16.30 7.05 7.99
N ARG A 38 16.60 6.94 6.71
CA ARG A 38 17.39 7.98 6.02
C ARG A 38 16.62 9.30 5.97
N THR A 39 17.29 10.41 6.30
CA THR A 39 16.68 11.75 6.27
C THR A 39 16.26 12.20 4.86
N SER A 40 16.80 11.58 3.81
CA SER A 40 16.37 11.79 2.43
C SER A 40 15.08 11.06 2.07
N SER A 41 14.65 10.10 2.88
CA SER A 41 13.44 9.33 2.65
C SER A 41 12.18 10.13 3.00
N PRO A 42 11.13 10.11 2.16
CA PRO A 42 9.82 10.67 2.48
C PRO A 42 9.19 10.09 3.74
N HIS A 43 9.61 8.89 4.16
CA HIS A 43 9.15 8.25 5.38
C HIS A 43 9.64 8.94 6.65
N VAL A 44 10.80 9.60 6.57
CA VAL A 44 11.40 10.32 7.72
C VAL A 44 10.99 11.78 7.71
N LYS A 45 11.03 12.45 6.56
CA LYS A 45 10.62 13.85 6.39
C LYS A 45 9.23 13.96 5.74
N ALA A 46 8.20 13.49 6.44
CA ALA A 46 6.84 13.69 5.98
C ALA A 46 6.48 15.19 5.96
N ARG A 47 6.20 15.73 4.78
CA ARG A 47 5.90 17.15 4.56
C ARG A 47 4.44 17.43 4.20
N GLY A 48 3.75 16.46 3.62
CA GLY A 48 2.40 16.63 3.10
C GLY A 48 1.46 15.50 3.49
N ILE A 49 0.17 15.70 3.21
CA ILE A 49 -0.88 14.71 3.48
C ILE A 49 -0.54 13.34 2.89
N LYS A 50 0.02 13.30 1.68
CA LYS A 50 0.43 12.07 1.01
C LYS A 50 1.49 11.28 1.81
N ASP A 51 2.44 11.97 2.44
CA ASP A 51 3.47 11.30 3.23
C ASP A 51 2.91 10.77 4.55
N TYR A 52 2.04 11.56 5.21
CA TYR A 52 1.33 11.09 6.41
C TYR A 52 0.40 9.92 6.10
N ALA A 53 -0.31 9.96 4.98
CA ALA A 53 -1.14 8.84 4.52
C ALA A 53 -0.32 7.56 4.31
N TYR A 54 0.85 7.68 3.68
CA TYR A 54 1.75 6.57 3.48
C TYR A 54 2.20 5.94 4.81
N LEU A 55 2.61 6.77 5.78
CA LEU A 55 3.01 6.30 7.11
C LEU A 55 1.87 5.58 7.85
N ILE A 56 0.65 6.15 7.82
CA ILE A 56 -0.53 5.55 8.44
C ILE A 56 -0.84 4.19 7.81
N MET A 57 -0.91 4.12 6.49
CA MET A 57 -1.25 2.88 5.79
C MET A 57 -0.17 1.81 5.98
N ARG A 58 1.11 2.19 5.91
CA ARG A 58 2.23 1.28 6.18
C ARG A 58 2.17 0.70 7.59
N ARG A 59 1.86 1.53 8.59
CA ARG A 59 1.69 1.10 9.98
C ARG A 59 0.48 0.19 10.17
N ALA A 60 -0.64 0.49 9.48
CA ALA A 60 -1.86 -0.32 9.53
C ALA A 60 -1.69 -1.68 8.83
N GLY A 61 -0.78 -1.80 7.85
CA GLY A 61 -0.51 -3.02 7.10
C GLY A 61 -1.70 -3.51 6.25
N ARG A 62 -2.69 -2.65 6.00
CA ARG A 62 -3.91 -3.00 5.27
C ARG A 62 -4.43 -1.84 4.42
N PRO A 63 -5.21 -2.13 3.35
CA PRO A 63 -5.94 -1.10 2.63
C PRO A 63 -6.91 -0.34 3.53
N MET A 64 -7.03 0.98 3.30
CA MET A 64 -7.87 1.86 4.08
C MET A 64 -8.75 2.74 3.20
N HIS A 65 -9.93 3.08 3.69
CA HIS A 65 -10.80 4.05 3.03
C HIS A 65 -10.23 5.46 3.20
N PHE A 66 -10.27 6.31 2.16
CA PHE A 66 -9.68 7.66 2.21
C PHE A 66 -10.20 8.52 3.37
N LYS A 67 -11.44 8.32 3.82
CA LYS A 67 -12.00 8.99 5.00
C LYS A 67 -11.31 8.53 6.29
N GLU A 68 -11.07 7.22 6.41
CA GLU A 68 -10.35 6.62 7.53
C GLU A 68 -8.90 7.15 7.57
N VAL A 69 -8.23 7.20 6.41
CA VAL A 69 -6.86 7.75 6.30
C VAL A 69 -6.82 9.20 6.82
N ALA A 70 -7.76 10.04 6.39
CA ALA A 70 -7.84 11.44 6.85
C ALA A 70 -8.05 11.53 8.38
N THR A 71 -8.92 10.70 8.93
CA THR A 71 -9.19 10.63 10.38
C THR A 71 -7.95 10.21 11.16
N GLU A 72 -7.25 9.16 10.71
CA GLU A 72 -6.05 8.67 11.36
C GLU A 72 -4.87 9.66 11.27
N ILE A 73 -4.74 10.40 10.15
CA ILE A 73 -3.76 11.49 10.05
C ILE A 73 -4.02 12.57 11.11
N ASN A 74 -5.28 12.99 11.25
CA ASN A 74 -5.66 14.02 12.23
C ASN A 74 -5.38 13.55 13.66
N LYS A 75 -5.74 12.31 13.98
CA LYS A 75 -5.56 11.69 15.28
C LYS A 75 -4.08 11.50 15.64
N THR A 76 -3.30 10.97 14.71
CA THR A 76 -1.91 10.56 14.98
C THR A 76 -0.94 11.73 14.94
N PHE A 77 -1.13 12.66 14.00
CA PHE A 77 -0.16 13.76 13.77
C PHE A 77 -0.68 15.13 14.17
N GLY A 78 -1.90 15.25 14.69
CA GLY A 78 -2.51 16.53 15.05
C GLY A 78 -2.67 17.48 13.84
N LYS A 79 -2.76 16.94 12.62
CA LYS A 79 -2.89 17.72 11.39
C LYS A 79 -4.35 17.87 10.99
N LYS A 80 -4.70 18.97 10.32
CA LYS A 80 -6.05 19.18 9.75
C LYS A 80 -6.09 18.63 8.31
N ALA A 81 -6.15 17.32 8.16
CA ALA A 81 -6.32 16.67 6.85
C ALA A 81 -7.80 16.64 6.49
N HIS A 82 -8.23 17.48 5.54
CA HIS A 82 -9.57 17.44 4.98
C HIS A 82 -9.74 16.19 4.11
N VAL A 83 -10.89 15.52 4.23
CA VAL A 83 -11.21 14.26 3.55
C VAL A 83 -11.05 14.38 2.03
N ALA A 84 -11.60 15.45 1.40
CA ALA A 84 -11.49 15.66 -0.04
C ALA A 84 -10.03 15.88 -0.49
N ARG A 85 -9.24 16.63 0.27
CA ARG A 85 -7.83 16.85 -0.02
C ARG A 85 -7.02 15.57 0.14
N CYS A 86 -7.30 14.78 1.18
CA CYS A 86 -6.68 13.47 1.36
C CYS A 86 -6.97 12.56 0.16
N HIS A 87 -8.23 12.47 -0.28
CA HIS A 87 -8.61 11.69 -1.46
C HIS A 87 -7.84 12.12 -2.71
N ASN A 88 -7.77 13.43 -2.99
CA ASN A 88 -7.05 13.95 -4.14
C ASN A 88 -5.54 13.63 -4.09
N GLU A 89 -4.91 13.71 -2.92
CA GLU A 89 -3.50 13.36 -2.76
C GLU A 89 -3.25 11.86 -2.97
N LEU A 90 -4.16 10.99 -2.51
CA LEU A 90 -4.07 9.55 -2.73
C LEU A 90 -4.21 9.17 -4.22
N ILE A 91 -5.04 9.90 -4.98
CA ILE A 91 -5.19 9.68 -6.43
C ILE A 91 -3.91 10.07 -7.18
N LYS A 92 -3.29 11.19 -6.81
CA LYS A 92 -2.16 11.77 -7.55
C LYS A 92 -0.83 11.06 -7.30
N ASP A 93 -0.66 10.44 -6.15
CA ASP A 93 0.62 9.86 -5.74
C ASP A 93 0.70 8.38 -6.13
N SER A 94 1.68 8.04 -6.95
CA SER A 94 1.89 6.69 -7.52
C SER A 94 2.19 5.59 -6.49
N ARG A 95 2.44 5.94 -5.23
CA ARG A 95 2.62 4.98 -4.13
C ARG A 95 1.32 4.31 -3.72
N PHE A 96 0.17 4.95 -4.04
CA PHE A 96 -1.15 4.45 -3.68
C PHE A 96 -1.87 3.85 -4.87
N VAL A 97 -2.63 2.81 -4.62
CA VAL A 97 -3.44 2.11 -5.61
C VAL A 97 -4.87 2.00 -5.13
N LEU A 98 -5.83 2.38 -5.97
CA LEU A 98 -7.24 2.20 -5.69
C LEU A 98 -7.61 0.72 -5.81
N VAL A 99 -7.86 0.06 -4.69
CA VAL A 99 -8.13 -1.38 -4.58
C VAL A 99 -9.60 -1.73 -4.39
N GLY A 100 -10.43 -0.73 -4.15
CA GLY A 100 -11.88 -0.87 -3.95
C GLY A 100 -12.57 0.49 -4.00
N ARG A 101 -13.88 0.55 -3.76
CA ARG A 101 -14.65 1.81 -3.79
C ARG A 101 -14.18 2.73 -2.66
N GLY A 102 -13.35 3.73 -3.00
CA GLY A 102 -12.74 4.64 -2.04
C GLY A 102 -11.66 4.01 -1.14
N MET A 103 -11.31 2.75 -1.39
CA MET A 103 -10.29 2.01 -0.68
C MET A 103 -8.95 2.11 -1.41
N TYR A 104 -7.92 2.49 -0.69
CA TYR A 104 -6.55 2.59 -1.20
C TYR A 104 -5.64 1.61 -0.48
N GLY A 105 -4.70 1.01 -1.22
CA GLY A 105 -3.60 0.21 -0.70
C GLY A 105 -2.27 0.82 -1.13
N LEU A 106 -1.16 0.33 -0.59
CA LEU A 106 0.16 0.67 -1.09
C LEU A 106 0.50 -0.20 -2.29
N LYS A 107 1.15 0.40 -3.29
CA LYS A 107 1.60 -0.31 -4.49
C LYS A 107 2.51 -1.49 -4.14
N ASP A 108 3.36 -1.32 -3.14
CA ASP A 108 4.31 -2.33 -2.67
C ASP A 108 3.64 -3.58 -2.06
N TRP A 109 2.33 -3.55 -1.81
CA TRP A 109 1.57 -4.71 -1.32
C TRP A 109 1.08 -5.64 -2.44
N GLY A 110 1.44 -5.36 -3.70
CA GLY A 110 1.08 -6.20 -4.85
C GLY A 110 -0.37 -6.03 -5.33
N HIS A 111 -1.08 -5.01 -4.83
CA HIS A 111 -2.42 -4.72 -5.34
C HIS A 111 -2.39 -4.11 -6.73
N THR A 112 -3.29 -4.55 -7.60
CA THR A 112 -3.46 -4.01 -8.94
C THR A 112 -4.56 -2.95 -8.96
N GLY A 113 -4.24 -1.79 -9.51
CA GLY A 113 -5.20 -0.71 -9.77
C GLY A 113 -6.02 -0.97 -11.04
N GLY A 114 -6.90 -0.03 -11.37
CA GLY A 114 -7.72 -0.10 -12.58
C GLY A 114 -9.16 -0.58 -12.33
N VAL A 115 -9.91 -0.90 -13.39
CA VAL A 115 -11.24 -1.48 -13.26
C VAL A 115 -11.16 -3.00 -13.11
N VAL A 116 -12.20 -3.61 -12.51
CA VAL A 116 -12.24 -5.06 -12.25
C VAL A 116 -11.94 -5.89 -13.49
N ARG A 117 -12.42 -5.47 -14.65
CA ARG A 117 -12.16 -6.11 -15.93
C ARG A 117 -10.66 -6.21 -16.25
N ASP A 118 -9.89 -5.15 -15.99
CA ASP A 118 -8.46 -5.11 -16.31
C ASP A 118 -7.69 -6.06 -15.37
N VAL A 119 -8.09 -6.15 -14.10
CA VAL A 119 -7.53 -7.11 -13.14
C VAL A 119 -7.84 -8.55 -13.55
N ILE A 120 -9.05 -8.83 -14.05
CA ILE A 120 -9.39 -10.17 -14.59
C ILE A 120 -8.49 -10.50 -15.79
N ALA A 121 -8.34 -9.57 -16.74
CA ALA A 121 -7.49 -9.77 -17.92
C ALA A 121 -6.03 -10.03 -17.53
N GLU A 122 -5.50 -9.32 -16.54
CA GLU A 122 -4.15 -9.52 -16.00
C GLU A 122 -4.00 -10.91 -15.38
N VAL A 123 -4.97 -11.34 -14.55
CA VAL A 123 -4.98 -12.66 -13.90
C VAL A 123 -4.98 -13.79 -14.94
N LEU A 124 -5.81 -13.67 -16.00
CA LEU A 124 -5.87 -14.66 -17.08
C LEU A 124 -4.56 -14.68 -17.89
N LYS A 125 -4.00 -13.50 -18.17
CA LYS A 125 -2.72 -13.37 -18.89
C LYS A 125 -1.55 -13.98 -18.11
N GLU A 126 -1.48 -13.73 -16.81
CA GLU A 126 -0.45 -14.29 -15.93
C GLU A 126 -0.56 -15.81 -15.79
N ALA A 127 -1.78 -16.36 -15.84
CA ALA A 127 -1.99 -17.78 -15.76
C ALA A 127 -1.51 -18.53 -17.01
N GLY A 128 -1.60 -17.90 -18.20
CA GLY A 128 -1.20 -18.49 -19.48
C GLY A 128 -2.03 -19.73 -19.90
N ARG A 129 -3.09 -20.06 -19.17
CA ARG A 129 -4.01 -21.17 -19.40
C ARG A 129 -5.43 -20.77 -19.04
N PRO A 130 -6.45 -21.44 -19.56
CA PRO A 130 -7.82 -21.25 -19.09
C PRO A 130 -7.95 -21.52 -17.60
N LEU A 131 -8.74 -20.69 -16.90
CA LEU A 131 -9.01 -20.81 -15.49
C LEU A 131 -10.50 -21.00 -15.22
N SER A 132 -10.85 -21.83 -14.24
CA SER A 132 -12.21 -21.97 -13.77
C SER A 132 -12.73 -20.65 -13.17
N LYS A 133 -14.05 -20.45 -13.16
CA LYS A 133 -14.68 -19.26 -12.56
C LYS A 133 -14.18 -19.00 -11.13
N ASP A 134 -14.14 -20.05 -10.32
CA ASP A 134 -13.78 -19.94 -8.91
C ASP A 134 -12.30 -19.58 -8.75
N GLU A 135 -11.44 -20.10 -9.59
CA GLU A 135 -10.02 -19.78 -9.59
C GLU A 135 -9.79 -18.32 -10.02
N VAL A 136 -10.49 -17.84 -11.04
CA VAL A 136 -10.45 -16.40 -11.42
C VAL A 136 -10.92 -15.52 -10.28
N VAL A 137 -12.07 -15.83 -9.66
CA VAL A 137 -12.60 -15.07 -8.52
C VAL A 137 -11.59 -15.03 -7.38
N LYS A 138 -11.02 -16.18 -6.99
CA LYS A 138 -10.03 -16.29 -5.91
C LYS A 138 -8.80 -15.42 -6.18
N ARG A 139 -8.25 -15.48 -7.40
CA ARG A 139 -7.05 -14.70 -7.77
C ARG A 139 -7.33 -13.20 -7.85
N VAL A 140 -8.49 -12.80 -8.37
CA VAL A 140 -8.90 -11.39 -8.44
C VAL A 140 -9.13 -10.83 -7.03
N LEU A 141 -9.76 -11.57 -6.13
CA LEU A 141 -9.97 -11.16 -4.74
C LEU A 141 -8.66 -11.00 -3.96
N ALA A 142 -7.63 -11.78 -4.30
CA ALA A 142 -6.29 -11.61 -3.73
C ALA A 142 -5.63 -10.28 -4.14
N LYS A 143 -5.93 -9.79 -5.36
CA LYS A 143 -5.36 -8.55 -5.90
C LYS A 143 -6.22 -7.30 -5.64
N ARG A 144 -7.52 -7.47 -5.39
CA ARG A 144 -8.47 -6.36 -5.29
C ARG A 144 -9.63 -6.63 -4.32
N ILE A 145 -10.02 -5.60 -3.59
CA ILE A 145 -11.16 -5.65 -2.66
C ILE A 145 -12.46 -5.37 -3.42
N VAL A 146 -13.12 -6.43 -3.85
CA VAL A 146 -14.41 -6.38 -4.55
C VAL A 146 -15.32 -7.54 -4.11
N LYS A 147 -16.62 -7.43 -4.36
CA LYS A 147 -17.54 -8.55 -4.12
C LYS A 147 -17.33 -9.63 -5.18
N PRO A 148 -17.38 -10.93 -4.83
CA PRO A 148 -17.25 -12.03 -5.78
C PRO A 148 -18.20 -11.89 -6.98
N ASN A 149 -19.45 -11.51 -6.71
CA ASN A 149 -20.45 -11.30 -7.75
C ASN A 149 -20.06 -10.23 -8.77
N THR A 150 -19.33 -9.18 -8.37
CA THR A 150 -18.82 -8.15 -9.28
C THR A 150 -17.80 -8.74 -10.25
N VAL A 151 -16.96 -9.66 -9.80
CA VAL A 151 -16.01 -10.38 -10.66
C VAL A 151 -16.76 -11.25 -11.65
N LEU A 152 -17.74 -12.02 -11.19
CA LEU A 152 -18.55 -12.91 -12.03
C LEU A 152 -19.30 -12.16 -13.13
N VAL A 153 -19.97 -11.04 -12.80
CA VAL A 153 -20.67 -10.21 -13.78
C VAL A 153 -19.73 -9.66 -14.84
N ASN A 154 -18.52 -9.20 -14.43
CA ASN A 154 -17.53 -8.73 -15.40
C ASN A 154 -16.97 -9.87 -16.27
N LEU A 155 -16.76 -11.05 -15.68
CA LEU A 155 -16.25 -12.22 -16.38
C LEU A 155 -17.23 -12.77 -17.43
N GLN A 156 -18.53 -12.64 -17.17
CA GLN A 156 -19.60 -13.06 -18.10
C GLN A 156 -19.76 -12.14 -19.31
N ASN A 157 -19.08 -10.99 -19.34
CA ASN A 157 -19.16 -10.07 -20.47
C ASN A 157 -18.39 -10.62 -21.69
N SER A 158 -19.13 -11.20 -22.62
CA SER A 158 -18.61 -11.83 -23.84
C SER A 158 -17.82 -10.91 -24.78
N LYS A 159 -17.94 -9.58 -24.59
CA LYS A 159 -17.14 -8.58 -25.33
C LYS A 159 -15.65 -8.66 -24.95
N TYR A 160 -15.33 -9.07 -23.75
CA TYR A 160 -13.96 -9.04 -23.22
C TYR A 160 -13.40 -10.42 -22.91
N PHE A 161 -14.25 -11.37 -22.55
CA PHE A 161 -13.83 -12.71 -22.11
C PHE A 161 -14.60 -13.79 -22.84
N ARG A 162 -13.89 -14.83 -23.26
CA ARG A 162 -14.45 -16.01 -23.95
C ARG A 162 -14.23 -17.24 -23.08
N LYS A 163 -15.24 -18.10 -23.04
CA LYS A 163 -15.10 -19.45 -22.47
C LYS A 163 -14.48 -20.41 -23.47
N VAL A 164 -13.60 -21.27 -23.01
CA VAL A 164 -13.02 -22.38 -23.74
C VAL A 164 -13.20 -23.63 -22.89
N ALA A 165 -13.97 -24.59 -23.37
CA ALA A 165 -14.29 -25.85 -22.67
C ALA A 165 -14.84 -25.67 -21.23
N GLY A 166 -15.60 -24.59 -21.00
CA GLY A 166 -16.17 -24.26 -19.67
C GLY A 166 -15.36 -23.28 -18.81
N ASP A 167 -14.09 -23.09 -19.12
CA ASP A 167 -13.14 -22.18 -18.44
C ASP A 167 -12.98 -20.87 -19.22
N TYR A 168 -12.33 -19.85 -18.57
CA TYR A 168 -12.05 -18.53 -19.15
C TYR A 168 -10.59 -18.35 -19.45
#